data_ffe7ef923fd19d09cb8d7837c5a91eb9
#
_entry.id   ffe7ef923fd19d09cb8d7837c5a91eb9
#
_cell.length_a   1.000
_cell.length_b   1.000
_cell.length_c   1.000
_cell.angle_alpha   90.00
_cell.angle_beta   90.00
_cell.angle_gamma   90.00
#
_symmetry.space_group_name_H-M   'P 1'
#
loop_
_entity.id
_entity.type
_entity.pdbx_description
1 polymer ?
#
loop_
_entity_poly.entity_id
_entity_poly.type
_entity_poly.pdbx_seq_one_letter_code
_entity_poly.pdbx_strand_id
1 'polypeptide(L)'
;FFNSLGFANANIMTVFVFAVQLIAVLTNHRTYSMIAAVLSVLIFNFLFTTPRYTFHAYGEGYPVTFLIMFGIAFLTGTLALKLKNQAKQSEMVAFRTKILFDTNQILQCARGREEIISKTGQQLRKLLGRNVIFYSVKDHELEKSKVFMMEDREWSEQQKLKKEKYVAEWVLKHRKRAGAGTGNFPGAECLYLTVGVNETVYGVLGIGIEKKQLESFEISILQAIIGECALALEN
;
A
#
# COMPACT_ATOMS: atom_id res chain seq x y z
N PHE A 1 -11.93 -11.28 -44.28
CA PHE A 1 -10.83 -12.14 -43.81
C PHE A 1 -11.39 -13.41 -43.15
N PHE A 2 -12.13 -13.33 -42.04
CA PHE A 2 -12.63 -14.51 -41.30
C PHE A 2 -13.61 -15.36 -42.14
N ASN A 3 -14.42 -14.75 -42.96
CA ASN A 3 -15.39 -15.44 -43.82
C ASN A 3 -14.72 -16.13 -45.03
N SER A 4 -13.57 -15.62 -45.49
CA SER A 4 -12.78 -16.25 -46.56
C SER A 4 -11.99 -17.49 -46.08
N LEU A 5 -11.83 -17.61 -44.77
CA LEU A 5 -11.18 -18.75 -44.11
C LEU A 5 -12.18 -19.86 -43.68
N GLY A 6 -13.48 -19.71 -43.99
CA GLY A 6 -14.51 -20.72 -43.69
C GLY A 6 -14.87 -20.84 -42.20
N PHE A 7 -14.54 -19.81 -41.37
CA PHE A 7 -14.90 -19.85 -39.95
C PHE A 7 -16.42 -19.72 -39.76
N ALA A 8 -17.00 -20.63 -38.99
CA ALA A 8 -18.37 -20.51 -38.54
C ALA A 8 -18.54 -19.30 -37.61
N ASN A 9 -19.73 -18.67 -37.62
CA ASN A 9 -20.03 -17.48 -36.78
C ASN A 9 -19.73 -17.71 -35.28
N ALA A 10 -19.88 -18.97 -34.81
CA ALA A 10 -19.53 -19.36 -33.44
C ALA A 10 -18.03 -19.19 -33.12
N ASN A 11 -17.15 -19.52 -34.06
CA ASN A 11 -15.69 -19.38 -33.88
C ASN A 11 -15.28 -17.91 -33.83
N ILE A 12 -15.90 -17.08 -34.67
CA ILE A 12 -15.65 -15.62 -34.69
C ILE A 12 -16.07 -15.00 -33.37
N MET A 13 -17.22 -15.40 -32.85
CA MET A 13 -17.72 -14.95 -31.55
C MET A 13 -16.75 -15.30 -30.42
N THR A 14 -16.20 -16.53 -30.44
CA THR A 14 -15.21 -16.96 -29.44
C THR A 14 -13.94 -16.10 -29.46
N VAL A 15 -13.48 -15.71 -30.66
CA VAL A 15 -12.32 -14.80 -30.80
C VAL A 15 -12.62 -13.42 -30.20
N PHE A 16 -13.82 -12.87 -30.38
CA PHE A 16 -14.20 -11.59 -29.78
C PHE A 16 -14.27 -11.70 -28.25
N VAL A 17 -14.87 -12.75 -27.71
CA VAL A 17 -14.92 -13.00 -26.27
C VAL A 17 -13.51 -13.11 -25.71
N PHE A 18 -12.62 -13.86 -26.37
CA PHE A 18 -11.21 -13.98 -25.98
C PHE A 18 -10.47 -12.63 -25.99
N ALA A 19 -10.68 -11.82 -27.04
CA ALA A 19 -10.07 -10.49 -27.11
C ALA A 19 -10.50 -9.60 -25.93
N VAL A 20 -11.79 -9.61 -25.58
CA VAL A 20 -12.30 -8.86 -24.42
C VAL A 20 -11.69 -9.35 -23.11
N GLN A 21 -11.54 -10.67 -22.94
CA GLN A 21 -10.89 -11.26 -21.77
C GLN A 21 -9.42 -10.83 -21.68
N LEU A 22 -8.71 -10.83 -22.79
CA LEU A 22 -7.31 -10.38 -22.85
C LEU A 22 -7.17 -8.92 -22.45
N ILE A 23 -8.04 -8.04 -22.97
CA ILE A 23 -8.10 -6.64 -22.57
C ILE A 23 -8.40 -6.51 -21.08
N ALA A 24 -9.34 -7.28 -20.54
CA ALA A 24 -9.69 -7.26 -19.12
C ALA A 24 -8.52 -7.63 -18.21
N VAL A 25 -7.70 -8.60 -18.62
CA VAL A 25 -6.52 -9.05 -17.86
C VAL A 25 -5.38 -8.02 -17.94
N LEU A 26 -5.15 -7.44 -19.13
CA LEU A 26 -4.05 -6.49 -19.34
C LEU A 26 -4.34 -5.10 -18.78
N THR A 27 -5.62 -4.74 -18.63
CA THR A 27 -6.02 -3.38 -18.24
C THR A 27 -6.23 -3.28 -16.72
N ASN A 28 -5.82 -2.15 -16.15
CA ASN A 28 -5.88 -1.92 -14.70
C ASN A 28 -7.21 -1.33 -14.21
N HIS A 29 -8.12 -0.96 -15.11
CA HIS A 29 -9.37 -0.29 -14.80
C HIS A 29 -10.57 -1.06 -15.34
N ARG A 30 -11.58 -1.25 -14.50
CA ARG A 30 -12.84 -1.91 -14.85
C ARG A 30 -13.57 -1.26 -16.02
N THR A 31 -13.46 0.07 -16.14
CA THR A 31 -14.12 0.86 -17.20
C THR A 31 -13.66 0.47 -18.60
N TYR A 32 -12.37 0.24 -18.81
CA TYR A 32 -11.84 -0.17 -20.11
C TYR A 32 -12.34 -1.55 -20.54
N SER A 33 -12.42 -2.50 -19.60
CA SER A 33 -12.98 -3.82 -19.86
C SER A 33 -14.46 -3.77 -20.24
N MET A 34 -15.25 -2.90 -19.58
CA MET A 34 -16.66 -2.71 -19.93
C MET A 34 -16.83 -2.05 -21.30
N ILE A 35 -16.03 -1.03 -21.62
CA ILE A 35 -16.06 -0.38 -22.94
C ILE A 35 -15.67 -1.39 -24.02
N ALA A 36 -14.62 -2.18 -23.81
CA ALA A 36 -14.20 -3.22 -24.75
C ALA A 36 -15.30 -4.28 -24.97
N ALA A 37 -16.03 -4.67 -23.92
CA ALA A 37 -17.15 -5.59 -24.03
C ALA A 37 -18.28 -5.01 -24.90
N VAL A 38 -18.69 -3.77 -24.65
CA VAL A 38 -19.74 -3.10 -25.42
C VAL A 38 -19.31 -2.95 -26.88
N LEU A 39 -18.08 -2.49 -27.13
CA LEU A 39 -17.54 -2.34 -28.48
C LEU A 39 -17.48 -3.68 -29.21
N SER A 40 -17.07 -4.76 -28.57
CA SER A 40 -17.01 -6.11 -29.15
C SER A 40 -18.40 -6.58 -29.58
N VAL A 41 -19.42 -6.37 -28.75
CA VAL A 41 -20.81 -6.73 -29.09
C VAL A 41 -21.30 -5.91 -30.29
N LEU A 42 -21.05 -4.59 -30.31
CA LEU A 42 -21.46 -3.72 -31.41
C LEU A 42 -20.76 -4.07 -32.72
N ILE A 43 -19.45 -4.32 -32.69
CA ILE A 43 -18.67 -4.72 -33.86
C ILE A 43 -19.12 -6.10 -34.38
N PHE A 44 -19.34 -7.06 -33.47
CA PHE A 44 -19.85 -8.37 -33.85
C PHE A 44 -21.22 -8.25 -34.51
N ASN A 45 -22.14 -7.49 -33.92
CA ASN A 45 -23.46 -7.28 -34.51
C ASN A 45 -23.36 -6.66 -35.89
N PHE A 46 -22.59 -5.58 -36.04
CA PHE A 46 -22.49 -4.84 -37.30
C PHE A 46 -21.85 -5.66 -38.42
N LEU A 47 -20.82 -6.45 -38.18
CA LEU A 47 -20.04 -7.14 -39.19
C LEU A 47 -20.52 -8.56 -39.49
N PHE A 48 -21.04 -9.27 -38.48
CA PHE A 48 -21.28 -10.72 -38.58
C PHE A 48 -22.76 -11.14 -38.43
N THR A 49 -23.62 -10.23 -37.95
CA THR A 49 -25.06 -10.52 -37.85
C THR A 49 -25.79 -10.19 -39.13
N THR A 50 -26.71 -11.02 -39.56
CA THR A 50 -27.54 -10.76 -40.74
C THR A 50 -28.81 -9.98 -40.38
N PRO A 51 -29.16 -8.86 -41.10
CA PRO A 51 -28.50 -8.31 -42.29
C PRO A 51 -27.19 -7.58 -41.90
N ARG A 52 -26.10 -7.87 -42.62
CA ARG A 52 -24.78 -7.30 -42.37
C ARG A 52 -24.80 -5.77 -42.58
N TYR A 53 -23.90 -5.07 -41.86
CA TYR A 53 -23.73 -3.60 -41.91
C TYR A 53 -24.96 -2.84 -41.41
N THR A 54 -25.79 -3.47 -40.58
CA THR A 54 -26.90 -2.85 -39.86
C THR A 54 -26.84 -3.19 -38.40
N PHE A 55 -27.42 -2.35 -37.54
CA PHE A 55 -27.54 -2.65 -36.11
C PHE A 55 -28.82 -3.41 -35.77
N HIS A 56 -29.55 -3.92 -36.78
CA HIS A 56 -30.75 -4.70 -36.59
C HIS A 56 -30.42 -6.18 -36.49
N ALA A 57 -30.79 -6.80 -35.38
CA ALA A 57 -30.63 -8.21 -35.16
C ALA A 57 -32.00 -8.89 -35.13
N TYR A 58 -32.45 -9.39 -36.31
CA TYR A 58 -33.77 -9.98 -36.45
C TYR A 58 -33.86 -11.47 -36.03
N GLY A 59 -32.75 -12.13 -35.69
CA GLY A 59 -32.78 -13.52 -35.27
C GLY A 59 -33.09 -13.65 -33.78
N GLU A 60 -34.00 -14.58 -33.44
CA GLU A 60 -34.49 -14.82 -32.07
C GLU A 60 -33.37 -15.13 -31.04
N GLY A 61 -32.21 -15.64 -31.48
CA GLY A 61 -31.08 -15.98 -30.62
C GLY A 61 -30.05 -14.87 -30.34
N TYR A 62 -30.01 -13.79 -31.15
CA TYR A 62 -28.97 -12.76 -31.01
C TYR A 62 -29.00 -11.98 -29.71
N PRO A 63 -30.17 -11.57 -29.16
CA PRO A 63 -30.20 -10.85 -27.88
C PRO A 63 -29.61 -11.69 -26.73
N VAL A 64 -29.89 -12.98 -26.71
CA VAL A 64 -29.37 -13.92 -25.73
C VAL A 64 -27.83 -14.06 -25.86
N THR A 65 -27.34 -14.16 -27.09
CA THR A 65 -25.91 -14.20 -27.39
C THR A 65 -25.18 -12.94 -26.88
N PHE A 66 -25.73 -11.75 -27.14
CA PHE A 66 -25.15 -10.49 -26.67
C PHE A 66 -25.15 -10.38 -25.14
N LEU A 67 -26.22 -10.83 -24.49
CA LEU A 67 -26.32 -10.85 -23.04
C LEU A 67 -25.27 -11.80 -22.44
N ILE A 68 -25.07 -12.97 -23.04
CA ILE A 68 -24.03 -13.93 -22.61
C ILE A 68 -22.63 -13.33 -22.80
N MET A 69 -22.33 -12.74 -23.97
CA MET A 69 -21.04 -12.09 -24.24
C MET A 69 -20.75 -11.00 -23.20
N PHE A 70 -21.72 -10.14 -22.94
CA PHE A 70 -21.58 -9.07 -21.95
C PHE A 70 -21.40 -9.64 -20.53
N GLY A 71 -22.17 -10.65 -20.16
CA GLY A 71 -22.06 -11.34 -18.88
C GLY A 71 -20.67 -11.95 -18.65
N ILE A 72 -20.14 -12.67 -19.65
CA ILE A 72 -18.79 -13.25 -19.59
C ILE A 72 -17.73 -12.13 -19.44
N ALA A 73 -17.81 -11.07 -20.23
CA ALA A 73 -16.88 -9.97 -20.16
C ALA A 73 -16.90 -9.27 -18.80
N PHE A 74 -18.10 -9.05 -18.25
CA PHE A 74 -18.29 -8.44 -16.93
C PHE A 74 -17.71 -9.32 -15.81
N LEU A 75 -18.02 -10.61 -15.82
CA LEU A 75 -17.50 -11.56 -14.83
C LEU A 75 -15.98 -11.66 -14.91
N THR A 76 -15.43 -11.82 -16.12
CA THR A 76 -13.98 -11.90 -16.31
C THR A 76 -13.27 -10.64 -15.86
N GLY A 77 -13.78 -9.45 -16.21
CA GLY A 77 -13.21 -8.17 -15.80
C GLY A 77 -13.22 -7.98 -14.28
N THR A 78 -14.31 -8.37 -13.61
CA THR A 78 -14.39 -8.29 -12.15
C THR A 78 -13.46 -9.28 -11.46
N LEU A 79 -13.37 -10.51 -11.98
CA LEU A 79 -12.50 -11.54 -11.45
C LEU A 79 -11.03 -11.19 -11.62
N ALA A 80 -10.63 -10.70 -12.80
CA ALA A 80 -9.27 -10.27 -13.07
C ALA A 80 -8.81 -9.15 -12.09
N LEU A 81 -9.65 -8.14 -11.87
CA LEU A 81 -9.36 -7.08 -10.90
C LEU A 81 -9.26 -7.61 -9.47
N LYS A 82 -10.16 -8.53 -9.07
CA LYS A 82 -10.13 -9.15 -7.75
C LYS A 82 -8.83 -9.93 -7.53
N LEU A 83 -8.44 -10.75 -8.48
CA LEU A 83 -7.19 -11.53 -8.43
C LEU A 83 -5.96 -10.61 -8.34
N LYS A 84 -5.92 -9.54 -9.12
CA LYS A 84 -4.82 -8.57 -9.10
C LYS A 84 -4.71 -7.85 -7.76
N ASN A 85 -5.84 -7.44 -7.18
CA ASN A 85 -5.87 -6.83 -5.85
C ASN A 85 -5.44 -7.83 -4.76
N GLN A 86 -5.89 -9.08 -4.85
CA GLN A 86 -5.44 -10.15 -3.94
C GLN A 86 -3.93 -10.40 -4.05
N ALA A 87 -3.38 -10.47 -5.26
CA ALA A 87 -1.94 -10.65 -5.48
C ALA A 87 -1.16 -9.50 -4.83
N LYS A 88 -1.58 -8.24 -5.07
CA LYS A 88 -0.95 -7.06 -4.46
C LYS A 88 -1.05 -7.06 -2.92
N GLN A 89 -2.19 -7.44 -2.36
CA GLN A 89 -2.34 -7.58 -0.91
C GLN A 89 -1.42 -8.67 -0.34
N SER A 90 -1.36 -9.83 -1.02
CA SER A 90 -0.48 -10.93 -0.60
C SER A 90 1.00 -10.52 -0.60
N GLU A 91 1.43 -9.79 -1.62
CA GLU A 91 2.78 -9.25 -1.71
C GLU A 91 3.09 -8.28 -0.55
N MET A 92 2.17 -7.37 -0.26
CA MET A 92 2.32 -6.44 0.87
C MET A 92 2.38 -7.15 2.22
N VAL A 93 1.55 -8.18 2.42
CA VAL A 93 1.56 -8.98 3.66
C VAL A 93 2.87 -9.75 3.78
N ALA A 94 3.31 -10.41 2.71
CA ALA A 94 4.59 -11.14 2.69
C ALA A 94 5.77 -10.22 3.00
N PHE A 95 5.81 -9.02 2.40
CA PHE A 95 6.85 -8.03 2.65
C PHE A 95 6.84 -7.55 4.11
N ARG A 96 5.65 -7.25 4.67
CA ARG A 96 5.51 -6.87 6.08
C ARG A 96 6.00 -7.99 7.02
N THR A 97 5.60 -9.23 6.76
CA THR A 97 6.04 -10.38 7.56
C THR A 97 7.55 -10.56 7.52
N LYS A 98 8.16 -10.39 6.34
CA LYS A 98 9.62 -10.43 6.20
C LYS A 98 10.30 -9.34 7.02
N ILE A 99 9.82 -8.09 6.94
CA ILE A 99 10.38 -6.98 7.75
C ILE A 99 10.28 -7.29 9.24
N LEU A 100 9.13 -7.79 9.72
CA LEU A 100 8.95 -8.16 11.12
C LEU A 100 9.93 -9.25 11.55
N PHE A 101 10.07 -10.30 10.74
CA PHE A 101 11.01 -11.38 11.01
C PHE A 101 12.46 -10.87 11.07
N ASP A 102 12.89 -10.11 10.08
CA ASP A 102 14.24 -9.53 10.01
C ASP A 102 14.49 -8.59 11.21
N THR A 103 13.50 -7.76 11.58
CA THR A 103 13.59 -6.85 12.72
C THR A 103 13.70 -7.61 14.02
N ASN A 104 12.85 -8.62 14.23
CA ASN A 104 12.88 -9.46 15.41
C ASN A 104 14.26 -10.15 15.56
N GLN A 105 14.79 -10.74 14.48
CA GLN A 105 16.11 -11.36 14.48
C GLN A 105 17.23 -10.37 14.86
N ILE A 106 17.17 -9.14 14.32
CA ILE A 106 18.14 -8.08 14.64
C ILE A 106 18.04 -7.69 16.13
N LEU A 107 16.83 -7.58 16.67
CA LEU A 107 16.61 -7.15 18.04
C LEU A 107 16.94 -8.25 19.06
N GLN A 108 16.68 -9.52 18.73
CA GLN A 108 17.07 -10.65 19.59
C GLN A 108 18.60 -10.77 19.78
N CYS A 109 19.38 -10.30 18.81
CA CYS A 109 20.85 -10.28 18.93
C CYS A 109 21.37 -9.04 19.67
N ALA A 110 20.50 -8.11 20.07
CA ALA A 110 20.92 -6.88 20.76
C ALA A 110 21.20 -7.13 22.24
N ARG A 111 22.29 -6.58 22.73
CA ARG A 111 22.69 -6.67 24.13
C ARG A 111 22.41 -5.36 24.85
N GLY A 112 21.21 -5.27 25.47
CA GLY A 112 20.81 -4.12 26.25
C GLY A 112 20.09 -3.01 25.48
N ARG A 113 19.51 -2.12 26.25
CA ARG A 113 18.58 -1.07 25.79
C ARG A 113 19.15 -0.15 24.71
N GLU A 114 20.39 0.28 24.87
CA GLU A 114 21.05 1.19 23.92
C GLU A 114 21.24 0.58 22.52
N GLU A 115 21.55 -0.72 22.48
CA GLU A 115 21.72 -1.43 21.22
C GLU A 115 20.38 -1.68 20.53
N ILE A 116 19.33 -2.03 21.28
CA ILE A 116 17.94 -2.17 20.77
C ILE A 116 17.51 -0.86 20.11
N ILE A 117 17.64 0.27 20.80
CA ILE A 117 17.30 1.59 20.29
C ILE A 117 18.10 1.92 19.02
N SER A 118 19.41 1.62 19.04
CA SER A 118 20.28 1.89 17.91
C SER A 118 19.88 1.08 16.67
N LYS A 119 19.65 -0.21 16.82
CA LYS A 119 19.24 -1.09 15.72
C LYS A 119 17.85 -0.72 15.20
N THR A 120 16.90 -0.41 16.09
CA THR A 120 15.56 0.05 15.71
C THR A 120 15.62 1.34 14.88
N GLY A 121 16.35 2.35 15.35
CA GLY A 121 16.47 3.64 14.65
C GLY A 121 17.14 3.49 13.30
N GLN A 122 18.21 2.69 13.19
CA GLN A 122 18.86 2.39 11.92
C GLN A 122 17.96 1.64 10.95
N GLN A 123 17.20 0.65 11.44
CA GLN A 123 16.25 -0.11 10.63
C GLN A 123 15.13 0.76 10.10
N LEU A 124 14.52 1.61 10.93
CA LEU A 124 13.50 2.56 10.51
C LEU A 124 14.04 3.56 9.49
N ARG A 125 15.24 4.13 9.74
CA ARG A 125 15.90 5.02 8.78
C ARG A 125 16.07 4.34 7.42
N LYS A 126 16.56 3.12 7.40
CA LYS A 126 16.81 2.34 6.17
C LYS A 126 15.52 2.03 5.41
N LEU A 127 14.46 1.62 6.12
CA LEU A 127 13.20 1.19 5.50
C LEU A 127 12.33 2.35 5.03
N LEU A 128 12.30 3.43 5.79
CA LEU A 128 11.44 4.58 5.48
C LEU A 128 12.17 5.66 4.68
N GLY A 129 13.52 5.63 4.61
CA GLY A 129 14.31 6.67 3.96
C GLY A 129 14.14 8.04 4.61
N ARG A 130 13.89 8.09 5.93
CA ARG A 130 13.55 9.31 6.68
C ARG A 130 14.44 9.47 7.90
N ASN A 131 14.60 10.70 8.36
CA ASN A 131 15.26 10.97 9.62
C ASN A 131 14.44 10.44 10.79
N VAL A 132 15.11 9.85 11.76
CA VAL A 132 14.50 9.25 12.94
C VAL A 132 15.15 9.82 14.19
N ILE A 133 14.34 10.18 15.19
CA ILE A 133 14.82 10.55 16.51
C ILE A 133 14.14 9.64 17.55
N PHE A 134 14.92 9.14 18.49
CA PHE A 134 14.43 8.32 19.59
C PHE A 134 14.76 9.01 20.91
N TYR A 135 13.75 9.27 21.72
CA TYR A 135 13.89 9.72 23.09
C TYR A 135 13.66 8.54 24.04
N SER A 136 14.65 8.20 24.83
CA SER A 136 14.50 7.21 25.91
C SER A 136 13.65 7.81 27.03
N VAL A 137 12.84 6.99 27.69
CA VAL A 137 12.04 7.37 28.84
C VAL A 137 12.55 6.67 30.08
N LYS A 138 12.80 7.42 31.15
CA LYS A 138 13.12 6.93 32.47
C LYS A 138 12.36 7.77 33.49
N ASP A 139 11.77 7.14 34.49
CA ASP A 139 11.02 7.78 35.57
C ASP A 139 9.94 8.76 35.05
N HIS A 140 9.27 8.40 33.95
CA HIS A 140 8.27 9.20 33.24
C HIS A 140 8.79 10.51 32.61
N GLU A 141 10.09 10.67 32.46
CA GLU A 141 10.72 11.81 31.81
C GLU A 141 11.51 11.40 30.57
N LEU A 142 11.63 12.32 29.61
CA LEU A 142 12.45 12.11 28.42
C LEU A 142 13.93 12.32 28.77
N GLU A 143 14.72 11.28 28.57
CA GLU A 143 16.17 11.32 28.65
C GLU A 143 16.84 11.85 27.37
N LYS A 144 18.08 11.43 27.15
CA LYS A 144 18.86 11.78 25.95
C LYS A 144 18.23 11.25 24.69
N SER A 145 18.16 12.12 23.68
CA SER A 145 17.73 11.73 22.33
C SER A 145 18.88 11.12 21.54
N LYS A 146 18.57 10.09 20.76
CA LYS A 146 19.44 9.53 19.74
C LYS A 146 18.86 9.81 18.36
N VAL A 147 19.66 10.42 17.50
CA VAL A 147 19.23 10.88 16.16
C VAL A 147 19.88 9.98 15.10
N PHE A 148 19.10 9.54 14.13
CA PHE A 148 19.51 8.73 12.99
C PHE A 148 19.18 9.51 11.71
N MET A 149 20.19 10.14 11.14
CA MET A 149 20.04 11.01 9.95
C MET A 149 20.39 10.25 8.68
N MET A 150 19.77 10.65 7.57
CA MET A 150 20.20 10.24 6.23
C MET A 150 21.53 10.92 5.88
N GLU A 151 22.37 10.25 5.08
CA GLU A 151 23.79 10.64 4.86
C GLU A 151 23.98 12.02 4.18
N ASP A 152 22.96 12.50 3.46
CA ASP A 152 23.05 13.75 2.66
C ASP A 152 22.54 15.01 3.36
N ARG A 153 22.42 15.02 4.72
CA ARG A 153 21.75 16.12 5.40
C ARG A 153 22.60 16.87 6.44
N GLU A 154 22.47 18.20 6.40
CA GLU A 154 23.25 19.13 7.20
C GLU A 154 22.91 19.13 8.70
N TRP A 155 23.89 19.56 9.53
CA TRP A 155 23.80 19.73 10.98
C TRP A 155 22.61 20.59 11.45
N SER A 156 22.12 21.50 10.60
CA SER A 156 20.96 22.35 10.89
C SER A 156 19.67 21.57 11.20
N GLU A 157 19.48 20.42 10.56
CA GLU A 157 18.30 19.57 10.81
C GLU A 157 18.35 18.88 12.17
N GLN A 158 19.54 18.50 12.64
CA GLN A 158 19.69 17.91 13.98
C GLN A 158 19.27 18.88 15.08
N GLN A 159 19.52 20.20 14.91
CA GLN A 159 19.07 21.22 15.85
C GLN A 159 17.55 21.43 15.80
N LYS A 160 16.94 21.35 14.63
CA LYS A 160 15.49 21.44 14.48
C LYS A 160 14.78 20.28 15.17
N LEU A 161 15.24 19.06 14.99
CA LEU A 161 14.69 17.87 15.66
C LEU A 161 14.75 17.98 17.19
N LYS A 162 15.84 18.55 17.72
CA LYS A 162 15.97 18.80 19.16
C LYS A 162 15.02 19.89 19.68
N LYS A 163 14.67 20.86 18.85
CA LYS A 163 13.71 21.93 19.23
C LYS A 163 12.30 21.41 19.43
N GLU A 164 11.96 20.26 18.86
CA GLU A 164 10.63 19.65 18.97
C GLU A 164 10.46 18.72 20.18
N LYS A 165 11.38 18.75 21.14
CA LYS A 165 11.31 17.92 22.35
C LYS A 165 9.98 18.10 23.10
N TYR A 166 9.39 19.30 23.09
CA TYR A 166 8.10 19.58 23.69
C TYR A 166 6.94 18.74 23.10
N VAL A 167 6.99 18.43 21.80
CA VAL A 167 6.00 17.56 21.15
C VAL A 167 6.15 16.12 21.65
N ALA A 168 7.39 15.65 21.79
CA ALA A 168 7.68 14.34 22.34
C ALA A 168 7.23 14.22 23.81
N GLU A 169 7.41 15.27 24.63
CA GLU A 169 6.91 15.35 26.00
C GLU A 169 5.39 15.28 26.06
N TRP A 170 4.71 16.00 25.16
CA TRP A 170 3.25 15.93 25.03
C TRP A 170 2.78 14.51 24.68
N VAL A 171 3.45 13.84 23.72
CA VAL A 171 3.16 12.45 23.31
C VAL A 171 3.36 11.48 24.46
N LEU A 172 4.42 11.64 25.25
CA LEU A 172 4.66 10.83 26.43
C LEU A 172 3.52 10.98 27.45
N LYS A 173 3.11 12.22 27.75
CA LYS A 173 2.07 12.52 28.74
C LYS A 173 0.69 12.02 28.32
N HIS A 174 0.31 12.22 27.04
CA HIS A 174 -1.04 11.92 26.56
C HIS A 174 -1.16 10.55 25.89
N ARG A 175 -0.04 9.86 25.62
CA ARG A 175 0.01 8.56 24.91
C ARG A 175 -0.72 8.55 23.57
N LYS A 176 -0.74 9.72 22.91
CA LYS A 176 -1.36 9.91 21.60
C LYS A 176 -0.33 10.43 20.63
N ARG A 177 -0.39 9.96 19.38
CA ARG A 177 0.46 10.50 18.32
C ARG A 177 0.22 11.99 18.12
N ALA A 178 1.30 12.74 17.90
CA ALA A 178 1.25 14.17 17.65
C ALA A 178 2.36 14.59 16.67
N GLY A 179 2.28 15.80 16.14
CA GLY A 179 3.24 16.35 15.19
C GLY A 179 2.72 16.36 13.77
N ALA A 180 3.63 16.35 12.82
CA ALA A 180 3.33 16.47 11.38
C ALA A 180 2.27 15.48 10.92
N GLY A 181 1.28 15.98 10.19
CA GLY A 181 0.17 15.17 9.66
C GLY A 181 -0.88 14.76 10.69
N THR A 182 -0.86 15.34 11.89
CA THR A 182 -1.89 15.13 12.92
C THR A 182 -2.60 16.42 13.28
N GLY A 183 -3.72 16.32 14.02
CA GLY A 183 -4.43 17.49 14.54
C GLY A 183 -3.72 18.21 15.70
N ASN A 184 -2.74 17.55 16.33
CA ASN A 184 -1.96 18.11 17.43
C ASN A 184 -0.55 18.47 16.93
N PHE A 185 -0.16 19.73 17.04
CA PHE A 185 1.13 20.26 16.57
C PHE A 185 1.38 20.03 15.06
N PRO A 186 0.46 20.41 14.16
CA PRO A 186 0.60 20.16 12.72
C PRO A 186 1.80 20.85 12.08
N GLY A 187 2.34 21.88 12.73
CA GLY A 187 3.53 22.61 12.29
C GLY A 187 4.87 21.97 12.71
N ALA A 188 4.85 20.84 13.40
CA ALA A 188 6.06 20.10 13.71
C ALA A 188 6.66 19.45 12.45
N GLU A 189 7.97 19.25 12.42
CA GLU A 189 8.66 18.59 11.31
C GLU A 189 8.58 17.07 11.39
N CYS A 190 8.34 16.52 12.59
CA CYS A 190 8.25 15.08 12.83
C CYS A 190 6.85 14.66 13.29
N LEU A 191 6.52 13.41 12.95
CA LEU A 191 5.44 12.65 13.57
C LEU A 191 6.02 11.88 14.77
N TYR A 192 5.44 12.10 15.96
CA TYR A 192 5.87 11.46 17.20
C TYR A 192 4.87 10.39 17.66
N LEU A 193 5.41 9.23 18.10
CA LEU A 193 4.66 8.09 18.61
C LEU A 193 5.33 7.53 19.86
N THR A 194 4.53 6.96 20.76
CA THR A 194 5.03 6.21 21.92
C THR A 194 5.58 4.86 21.53
N VAL A 195 6.67 4.44 22.18
CA VAL A 195 7.24 3.09 22.14
C VAL A 195 6.98 2.49 23.51
N GLY A 196 6.06 1.53 23.60
CA GLY A 196 5.68 0.94 24.87
C GLY A 196 4.77 -0.26 24.71
N VAL A 197 4.63 -1.01 25.79
CA VAL A 197 3.75 -2.18 25.90
C VAL A 197 2.78 -1.92 27.05
N ASN A 198 1.51 -2.18 26.83
CA ASN A 198 0.45 -1.94 27.80
C ASN A 198 0.48 -0.50 28.34
N GLU A 199 0.71 -0.33 29.65
CA GLU A 199 0.79 0.98 30.31
C GLU A 199 2.23 1.52 30.41
N THR A 200 3.24 0.74 30.09
CA THR A 200 4.64 1.13 30.21
C THR A 200 5.16 1.73 28.91
N VAL A 201 5.71 2.95 28.98
CA VAL A 201 6.33 3.64 27.84
C VAL A 201 7.83 3.62 28.04
N TYR A 202 8.56 3.02 27.11
CA TYR A 202 10.02 2.91 27.11
C TYR A 202 10.70 4.04 26.35
N GLY A 203 9.97 4.69 25.43
CA GLY A 203 10.51 5.77 24.64
C GLY A 203 9.45 6.49 23.81
N VAL A 204 9.87 7.59 23.17
CA VAL A 204 9.12 8.31 22.15
C VAL A 204 9.95 8.38 20.89
N LEU A 205 9.34 7.95 19.78
CA LEU A 205 9.96 7.93 18.46
C LEU A 205 9.40 9.07 17.61
N GLY A 206 10.27 9.88 17.02
CA GLY A 206 9.93 10.89 16.01
C GLY A 206 10.42 10.48 14.64
N ILE A 207 9.55 10.60 13.63
CA ILE A 207 9.86 10.36 12.22
C ILE A 207 9.72 11.66 11.45
N GLY A 208 10.77 12.08 10.74
CA GLY A 208 10.75 13.26 9.90
C GLY A 208 9.71 13.14 8.78
N ILE A 209 8.76 14.07 8.75
CA ILE A 209 7.77 14.17 7.70
C ILE A 209 8.16 15.35 6.82
N GLU A 210 8.78 15.04 5.70
CA GLU A 210 9.07 16.04 4.69
C GLU A 210 7.81 16.38 3.89
N LYS A 211 7.99 16.81 2.66
CA LYS A 211 6.88 17.23 1.77
C LYS A 211 5.81 16.14 1.51
N LYS A 212 6.11 14.87 1.79
CA LYS A 212 5.18 13.74 1.55
C LYS A 212 4.79 13.08 2.87
N GLN A 213 3.48 13.05 3.16
CA GLN A 213 2.92 12.29 4.28
C GLN A 213 3.26 10.80 4.17
N LEU A 214 3.28 10.11 5.31
CA LEU A 214 3.46 8.65 5.34
C LEU A 214 2.28 7.96 4.64
N GLU A 215 2.59 7.05 3.75
CA GLU A 215 1.60 6.18 3.13
C GLU A 215 1.07 5.16 4.16
N SER A 216 -0.14 4.65 3.94
CA SER A 216 -0.75 3.67 4.87
C SER A 216 0.14 2.45 5.10
N PHE A 217 0.91 2.05 4.09
CA PHE A 217 1.86 0.96 4.18
C PHE A 217 3.07 1.31 5.06
N GLU A 218 3.65 2.51 4.90
CA GLU A 218 4.75 3.00 5.74
C GLU A 218 4.34 3.10 7.22
N ILE A 219 3.11 3.58 7.48
CA ILE A 219 2.54 3.62 8.84
C ILE A 219 2.43 2.22 9.44
N SER A 220 1.98 1.25 8.65
CA SER A 220 1.86 -0.16 9.09
C SER A 220 3.21 -0.78 9.45
N ILE A 221 4.25 -0.52 8.66
CA ILE A 221 5.63 -0.96 8.94
C ILE A 221 6.14 -0.28 10.21
N LEU A 222 5.97 1.04 10.30
CA LEU A 222 6.39 1.82 11.46
C LEU A 222 5.80 1.28 12.75
N GLN A 223 4.47 1.07 12.79
CA GLN A 223 3.79 0.51 13.95
C GLN A 223 4.29 -0.88 14.32
N ALA A 224 4.55 -1.73 13.32
CA ALA A 224 5.05 -3.07 13.53
C ALA A 224 6.45 -3.06 14.16
N ILE A 225 7.37 -2.24 13.65
CA ILE A 225 8.74 -2.13 14.19
C ILE A 225 8.73 -1.51 15.59
N ILE A 226 7.88 -0.51 15.83
CA ILE A 226 7.70 0.08 17.17
C ILE A 226 7.24 -0.99 18.18
N GLY A 227 6.29 -1.86 17.77
CA GLY A 227 5.81 -2.95 18.61
C GLY A 227 6.93 -3.94 18.97
N GLU A 228 7.72 -4.40 17.99
CA GLU A 228 8.86 -5.28 18.23
C GLU A 228 9.94 -4.63 19.11
N CYS A 229 10.22 -3.33 18.89
CA CYS A 229 11.14 -2.58 19.72
C CYS A 229 10.65 -2.49 21.17
N ALA A 230 9.37 -2.21 21.37
CA ALA A 230 8.77 -2.11 22.71
C ALA A 230 8.85 -3.44 23.46
N LEU A 231 8.53 -4.57 22.79
CA LEU A 231 8.68 -5.90 23.34
C LEU A 231 10.13 -6.25 23.68
N ALA A 232 11.07 -5.88 22.82
CA ALA A 232 12.49 -6.10 23.07
C ALA A 232 13.04 -5.24 24.23
N LEU A 233 12.44 -4.07 24.51
CA LEU A 233 12.81 -3.20 25.64
C LEU A 233 12.15 -3.63 26.95
N GLU A 234 11.08 -4.44 26.90
CA GLU A 234 10.39 -5.00 28.06
C GLU A 234 11.16 -6.17 28.65
N ASN A 235 11.82 -6.99 27.80
CA ASN A 235 12.60 -8.18 28.20
C ASN A 235 14.01 -7.82 28.66
#